data_3103a568ef75bb5570b4ab2e73dc464e
#
_entry.id   3103a568ef75bb5570b4ab2e73dc464e
#
_cell.length_a   1.000
_cell.length_b   1.000
_cell.length_c   1.000
_cell.angle_alpha   90.00
_cell.angle_beta   90.00
_cell.angle_gamma   90.00
#
_symmetry.space_group_name_H-M   'P 1'
#
loop_
_entity.id
_entity.type
_entity.pdbx_description
1 polymer ?
#
loop_
_entity_poly.entity_id
_entity_poly.type
_entity_poly.pdbx_seq_one_letter_code
_entity_poly.pdbx_strand_id
1 'polypeptide(L)'
;MSESGSKANTGRPASRQDIAKMLEIRARIKSRTPYFRLFESWRYVRLHEPWKKPKGVDNHQRLSVKGWPHLVKIGYRVPKEARYLHPSGYRDILVHNMKELEALSPDTDAARLAAGVGRRKKIELATRARELGIRVLNGRNLLSSAKKEETQEPKDDDKKTSDSKKKKK
;
A
#
# COMPACT_ATOMS: atom_id res chain seq x y z
N MET A 1 37.06 25.64 -3.67
CA MET A 1 36.93 24.19 -3.44
C MET A 1 35.45 23.88 -3.41
N SER A 2 34.90 23.40 -4.52
CA SER A 2 33.47 23.09 -4.70
C SER A 2 33.28 21.62 -4.41
N GLU A 3 32.59 21.31 -3.29
CA GLU A 3 32.18 19.95 -2.97
C GLU A 3 31.07 19.51 -3.91
N SER A 4 31.43 18.72 -4.90
CA SER A 4 30.51 17.95 -5.72
C SER A 4 29.99 16.75 -4.91
N GLY A 5 28.99 16.96 -4.06
CA GLY A 5 28.30 15.90 -3.40
C GLY A 5 27.66 14.97 -4.43
N SER A 6 28.21 13.79 -4.64
CA SER A 6 27.66 12.74 -5.47
C SER A 6 26.32 12.34 -4.89
N LYS A 7 25.23 12.81 -5.48
CA LYS A 7 23.86 12.35 -5.19
C LYS A 7 23.81 10.87 -5.53
N ALA A 8 23.88 10.02 -4.51
CA ALA A 8 23.63 8.59 -4.64
C ALA A 8 22.28 8.42 -5.34
N ASN A 9 22.29 7.95 -6.58
CA ASN A 9 21.09 7.64 -7.36
C ASN A 9 20.40 6.43 -6.72
N THR A 10 19.55 6.67 -5.74
CA THR A 10 18.79 5.64 -5.00
C THR A 10 17.65 5.04 -5.82
N GLY A 11 17.52 5.36 -7.13
CA GLY A 11 16.42 4.90 -8.00
C GLY A 11 15.06 5.41 -7.54
N ARG A 12 15.03 6.48 -6.73
CA ARG A 12 13.80 7.13 -6.27
C ARG A 12 13.34 8.14 -7.32
N PRO A 13 12.07 8.12 -7.76
CA PRO A 13 11.52 9.23 -8.53
C PRO A 13 11.55 10.49 -7.65
N ALA A 14 12.22 11.54 -8.13
CA ALA A 14 12.42 12.77 -7.38
C ALA A 14 11.22 13.71 -7.44
N SER A 15 10.35 13.55 -8.44
CA SER A 15 9.21 14.44 -8.67
C SER A 15 7.94 13.67 -9.06
N ARG A 16 6.79 14.34 -8.91
CA ARG A 16 5.49 13.79 -9.34
C ARG A 16 5.40 13.58 -10.86
N GLN A 17 6.12 14.38 -11.64
CA GLN A 17 6.21 14.21 -13.09
C GLN A 17 6.99 12.95 -13.46
N ASP A 18 8.06 12.63 -12.74
CA ASP A 18 8.82 11.40 -12.94
C ASP A 18 7.99 10.18 -12.61
N ILE A 19 7.18 10.25 -11.55
CA ILE A 19 6.23 9.19 -11.19
C ILE A 19 5.23 8.93 -12.31
N ALA A 20 4.66 9.97 -12.92
CA ALA A 20 3.72 9.83 -14.03
C ALA A 20 4.36 9.11 -15.23
N LYS A 21 5.56 9.52 -15.63
CA LYS A 21 6.34 8.86 -16.69
C LYS A 21 6.62 7.39 -16.36
N MET A 22 6.96 7.09 -15.11
CA MET A 22 7.21 5.71 -14.66
C MET A 22 5.96 4.84 -14.70
N LEU A 23 4.79 5.41 -14.38
CA LEU A 23 3.51 4.70 -14.49
C LEU A 23 3.14 4.40 -15.95
N GLU A 24 3.38 5.31 -16.88
CA GLU A 24 3.20 5.08 -18.32
C GLU A 24 4.10 3.95 -18.83
N ILE A 25 5.39 3.99 -18.48
CA ILE A 25 6.34 2.92 -18.83
C ILE A 25 5.86 1.59 -18.27
N ARG A 26 5.41 1.57 -17.01
CA ARG A 26 4.85 0.37 -16.37
C ARG A 26 3.61 -0.14 -17.11
N ALA A 27 2.68 0.73 -17.49
CA ALA A 27 1.47 0.37 -18.22
C ALA A 27 1.82 -0.22 -19.60
N ARG A 28 2.73 0.43 -20.35
CA ARG A 28 3.20 -0.04 -21.65
C ARG A 28 3.90 -1.40 -21.59
N ILE A 29 4.72 -1.65 -20.57
CA ILE A 29 5.37 -2.96 -20.40
C ILE A 29 4.33 -4.00 -20.03
N LYS A 30 3.41 -3.70 -19.12
CA LYS A 30 2.35 -4.64 -18.71
C LYS A 30 1.41 -5.02 -19.83
N SER A 31 1.07 -4.10 -20.75
CA SER A 31 0.21 -4.40 -21.90
C SER A 31 0.86 -5.40 -22.88
N ARG A 32 2.19 -5.41 -22.95
CA ARG A 32 2.96 -6.33 -23.81
C ARG A 32 3.39 -7.63 -23.11
N THR A 33 3.25 -7.69 -21.78
CA THR A 33 3.66 -8.86 -21.00
C THR A 33 2.59 -9.95 -21.11
N PRO A 34 2.96 -11.19 -21.48
CA PRO A 34 2.02 -12.30 -21.55
C PRO A 34 1.50 -12.67 -20.14
N TYR A 35 0.33 -13.25 -20.10
CA TYR A 35 -0.22 -13.79 -18.86
C TYR A 35 0.48 -15.10 -18.49
N PHE A 36 1.10 -15.13 -17.32
CA PHE A 36 1.81 -16.31 -16.80
C PHE A 36 0.89 -17.16 -15.94
N ARG A 37 0.61 -18.37 -16.39
CA ARG A 37 -0.23 -19.34 -15.68
C ARG A 37 0.44 -20.70 -15.61
N LEU A 38 -0.07 -21.58 -14.76
CA LEU A 38 0.37 -22.96 -14.66
C LEU A 38 0.15 -23.67 -16.01
N PHE A 39 1.09 -24.54 -16.39
CA PHE A 39 0.98 -25.36 -17.60
C PHE A 39 -0.33 -26.14 -17.60
N GLU A 40 -1.07 -26.06 -18.70
CA GLU A 40 -2.37 -26.72 -18.92
C GLU A 40 -3.51 -26.34 -17.95
N SER A 41 -3.37 -25.30 -17.11
CA SER A 41 -4.45 -24.84 -16.23
C SER A 41 -5.71 -24.41 -17.00
N TRP A 42 -5.58 -24.02 -18.27
CA TRP A 42 -6.72 -23.69 -19.13
C TRP A 42 -7.48 -24.92 -19.65
N ARG A 43 -6.89 -26.12 -19.58
CA ARG A 43 -7.52 -27.39 -20.03
C ARG A 43 -8.27 -28.09 -18.91
N TYR A 44 -7.74 -28.04 -17.68
CA TYR A 44 -8.24 -28.84 -16.57
C TYR A 44 -8.79 -27.96 -15.46
N VAL A 45 -10.08 -28.08 -15.17
CA VAL A 45 -10.79 -27.28 -14.14
C VAL A 45 -10.17 -27.46 -12.74
N ARG A 46 -9.64 -28.64 -12.43
CA ARG A 46 -9.00 -28.92 -11.14
C ARG A 46 -7.61 -28.33 -10.97
N LEU A 47 -6.99 -27.78 -12.04
CA LEU A 47 -5.69 -27.14 -11.97
C LEU A 47 -5.88 -25.63 -11.69
N HIS A 48 -5.28 -25.15 -10.62
CA HIS A 48 -5.30 -23.73 -10.28
C HIS A 48 -4.41 -22.92 -11.22
N GLU A 49 -4.84 -21.71 -11.57
CA GLU A 49 -4.13 -20.82 -12.50
C GLU A 49 -2.79 -20.25 -12.00
N PRO A 50 -2.52 -20.08 -10.67
CA PRO A 50 -1.29 -19.47 -10.19
C PRO A 50 -0.05 -20.10 -10.80
N TRP A 51 0.90 -19.24 -11.18
CA TRP A 51 2.16 -19.65 -11.80
C TRP A 51 2.95 -20.63 -10.94
N LYS A 52 3.33 -21.76 -11.54
CA LYS A 52 4.34 -22.68 -11.02
C LYS A 52 5.36 -22.94 -12.11
N LYS A 53 6.65 -22.97 -11.75
CA LYS A 53 7.73 -23.24 -12.71
C LYS A 53 7.59 -24.67 -13.25
N PRO A 54 7.51 -24.87 -14.56
CA PRO A 54 7.43 -26.22 -15.16
C PRO A 54 8.76 -26.96 -14.93
N LYS A 55 8.68 -28.21 -14.43
CA LYS A 55 9.85 -29.06 -14.12
C LYS A 55 9.91 -30.36 -14.94
N GLY A 56 8.80 -30.80 -15.53
CA GLY A 56 8.72 -32.04 -16.29
C GLY A 56 9.72 -32.10 -17.47
N VAL A 57 10.26 -33.27 -17.77
CA VAL A 57 11.29 -33.47 -18.80
C VAL A 57 10.75 -33.02 -20.17
N ASP A 58 9.56 -33.46 -20.58
CA ASP A 58 8.95 -33.15 -21.88
C ASP A 58 7.96 -32.00 -21.84
N ASN A 59 8.02 -31.12 -20.81
CA ASN A 59 7.12 -30.00 -20.72
C ASN A 59 7.41 -28.95 -21.78
N HIS A 60 6.51 -28.79 -22.76
CA HIS A 60 6.65 -27.87 -23.89
C HIS A 60 6.84 -26.42 -23.48
N GLN A 61 6.21 -25.98 -22.36
CA GLN A 61 6.42 -24.62 -21.82
C GLN A 61 7.86 -24.46 -21.29
N ARG A 62 8.43 -25.49 -20.64
CA ARG A 62 9.82 -25.49 -20.19
C ARG A 62 10.79 -25.42 -21.35
N LEU A 63 10.53 -26.17 -22.40
CA LEU A 63 11.33 -26.20 -23.63
C LEU A 63 11.12 -24.95 -24.51
N SER A 64 10.17 -24.07 -24.15
CA SER A 64 9.83 -22.88 -24.93
C SER A 64 9.41 -23.17 -26.39
N VAL A 65 8.69 -24.26 -26.61
CA VAL A 65 8.18 -24.65 -27.92
C VAL A 65 7.20 -23.60 -28.43
N LYS A 66 7.27 -23.24 -29.72
CA LYS A 66 6.38 -22.29 -30.38
C LYS A 66 4.91 -22.74 -30.25
N GLY A 67 4.01 -21.78 -29.96
CA GLY A 67 2.59 -22.02 -29.75
C GLY A 67 2.18 -22.34 -28.32
N TRP A 68 3.13 -22.56 -27.40
CA TRP A 68 2.85 -22.73 -25.97
C TRP A 68 3.04 -21.42 -25.20
N PRO A 69 2.41 -21.26 -24.01
CA PRO A 69 2.55 -20.06 -23.20
C PRO A 69 4.01 -19.77 -22.83
N HIS A 70 4.35 -18.50 -22.80
CA HIS A 70 5.72 -18.08 -22.53
C HIS A 70 6.15 -18.40 -21.10
N LEU A 71 7.42 -18.78 -20.96
CA LEU A 71 8.07 -18.94 -19.66
C LEU A 71 8.38 -17.55 -19.06
N VAL A 72 8.30 -17.43 -17.74
CA VAL A 72 8.73 -16.22 -17.03
C VAL A 72 10.22 -15.99 -17.24
N LYS A 73 10.57 -14.84 -17.80
CA LYS A 73 11.95 -14.39 -18.05
C LYS A 73 12.18 -13.02 -17.45
N ILE A 74 13.43 -12.69 -17.13
CA ILE A 74 13.83 -11.40 -16.54
C ILE A 74 13.41 -10.23 -17.43
N GLY A 75 13.45 -10.37 -18.77
CA GLY A 75 13.08 -9.31 -19.71
C GLY A 75 11.65 -8.80 -19.60
N TYR A 76 10.73 -9.57 -19.00
CA TYR A 76 9.36 -9.13 -18.73
C TYR A 76 9.22 -8.29 -17.47
N ARG A 77 10.31 -8.10 -16.72
CA ARG A 77 10.28 -7.37 -15.45
C ARG A 77 10.23 -5.86 -15.68
N VAL A 78 9.35 -5.18 -14.95
CA VAL A 78 9.24 -3.72 -14.95
C VAL A 78 10.55 -3.10 -14.41
N PRO A 79 11.03 -1.96 -14.95
CA PRO A 79 12.19 -1.22 -14.45
C PRO A 79 12.14 -0.98 -12.94
N LYS A 80 13.29 -0.89 -12.30
CA LYS A 80 13.42 -0.81 -10.84
C LYS A 80 12.68 0.41 -10.27
N GLU A 81 12.71 1.53 -10.97
CA GLU A 81 12.09 2.80 -10.58
C GLU A 81 10.56 2.76 -10.59
N ALA A 82 9.95 2.11 -11.61
CA ALA A 82 8.49 1.96 -11.74
C ALA A 82 7.91 0.78 -10.96
N ARG A 83 8.79 -0.03 -10.35
CA ARG A 83 8.40 -1.23 -9.61
C ARG A 83 7.91 -0.86 -8.22
N TYR A 84 6.93 -1.60 -7.72
CA TYR A 84 6.36 -1.45 -6.37
C TYR A 84 5.64 -0.13 -6.07
N LEU A 85 5.44 0.74 -7.08
CA LEU A 85 4.57 1.89 -6.90
C LEU A 85 3.11 1.42 -6.72
N HIS A 86 2.40 2.07 -5.83
CA HIS A 86 0.94 1.89 -5.70
C HIS A 86 0.24 2.31 -7.00
N PRO A 87 -0.94 1.78 -7.37
CA PRO A 87 -1.69 2.23 -8.56
C PRO A 87 -1.94 3.74 -8.61
N SER A 88 -2.05 4.40 -7.48
CA SER A 88 -2.19 5.86 -7.38
C SER A 88 -0.89 6.65 -7.64
N GLY A 89 0.22 5.98 -7.92
CA GLY A 89 1.51 6.60 -8.19
C GLY A 89 2.40 6.82 -6.97
N TYR A 90 1.84 6.76 -5.77
CA TYR A 90 2.62 6.93 -4.54
C TYR A 90 3.42 5.68 -4.18
N ARG A 91 4.51 5.89 -3.48
CA ARG A 91 5.28 4.81 -2.87
C ARG A 91 4.60 4.39 -1.56
N ASP A 92 4.31 3.12 -1.43
CA ASP A 92 3.65 2.53 -0.26
C ASP A 92 4.68 2.27 0.84
N ILE A 93 4.58 2.99 1.96
CA ILE A 93 5.48 2.86 3.10
C ILE A 93 4.70 2.42 4.33
N LEU A 94 5.14 1.33 4.96
CA LEU A 94 4.55 0.82 6.19
C LEU A 94 4.97 1.70 7.36
N VAL A 95 3.99 2.15 8.16
CA VAL A 95 4.19 3.06 9.28
C VAL A 95 3.70 2.42 10.58
N HIS A 96 4.57 2.39 11.59
CA HIS A 96 4.27 1.89 12.94
C HIS A 96 4.18 3.02 13.98
N ASN A 97 4.93 4.10 13.78
CA ASN A 97 5.12 5.17 14.77
C ASN A 97 4.95 6.57 14.15
N MET A 98 4.75 7.59 15.01
CA MET A 98 4.67 9.01 14.61
C MET A 98 5.97 9.47 13.91
N LYS A 99 7.13 9.08 14.42
CA LYS A 99 8.44 9.46 13.84
C LYS A 99 8.60 8.97 12.40
N GLU A 100 8.14 7.75 12.12
CA GLU A 100 8.16 7.20 10.75
C GLU A 100 7.20 7.95 9.82
N LEU A 101 6.05 8.39 10.35
CA LEU A 101 5.08 9.19 9.59
C LEU A 101 5.65 10.56 9.21
N GLU A 102 6.28 11.25 10.15
CA GLU A 102 6.88 12.58 9.94
C GLU A 102 8.08 12.58 8.98
N ALA A 103 8.73 11.42 8.83
CA ALA A 103 9.84 11.25 7.88
C ALA A 103 9.38 11.06 6.42
N LEU A 104 8.06 10.99 6.15
CA LEU A 104 7.52 10.78 4.81
C LEU A 104 7.39 12.10 4.03
N SER A 105 7.59 12.02 2.73
CA SER A 105 7.37 13.13 1.81
C SER A 105 5.92 13.10 1.29
N PRO A 106 5.10 14.15 1.49
CA PRO A 106 3.69 14.15 1.08
C PRO A 106 3.49 14.01 -0.42
N ASP A 107 4.45 14.45 -1.24
CA ASP A 107 4.36 14.43 -2.70
C ASP A 107 4.56 13.04 -3.32
N THR A 108 5.46 12.23 -2.74
CA THR A 108 5.89 10.96 -3.33
C THR A 108 5.46 9.73 -2.55
N ASP A 109 5.16 9.88 -1.25
CA ASP A 109 4.94 8.78 -0.35
C ASP A 109 3.47 8.69 0.09
N ALA A 110 3.01 7.48 0.35
CA ALA A 110 1.73 7.22 0.99
C ALA A 110 1.92 6.27 2.17
N ALA A 111 1.31 6.61 3.29
CA ALA A 111 1.39 5.83 4.51
C ALA A 111 0.44 4.64 4.49
N ARG A 112 0.92 3.46 4.83
CA ARG A 112 0.11 2.29 5.19
C ARG A 112 0.29 2.01 6.67
N LEU A 113 -0.75 2.22 7.48
CA LEU A 113 -0.71 1.95 8.90
C LEU A 113 -0.59 0.45 9.16
N ALA A 114 0.38 0.05 9.98
CA ALA A 114 0.67 -1.35 10.25
C ALA A 114 -0.49 -2.06 10.97
N ALA A 115 -0.66 -3.35 10.70
CA ALA A 115 -1.73 -4.17 11.30
C ALA A 115 -1.61 -4.26 12.83
N GLY A 116 -0.37 -4.39 13.34
CA GLY A 116 -0.09 -4.50 14.77
C GLY A 116 -0.32 -3.22 15.60
N VAL A 117 -0.54 -2.06 14.95
CA VAL A 117 -0.86 -0.82 15.67
C VAL A 117 -2.30 -0.88 16.18
N GLY A 118 -2.55 -0.58 17.45
CA GLY A 118 -3.88 -0.55 18.06
C GLY A 118 -4.78 0.56 17.49
N ARG A 119 -6.10 0.43 17.65
CA ARG A 119 -7.10 1.33 17.06
C ARG A 119 -6.87 2.80 17.44
N ARG A 120 -6.66 3.11 18.72
CA ARG A 120 -6.41 4.49 19.19
C ARG A 120 -5.23 5.13 18.47
N LYS A 121 -4.07 4.47 18.49
CA LYS A 121 -2.88 4.95 17.79
C LYS A 121 -3.06 5.05 16.26
N LYS A 122 -3.87 4.17 15.65
CA LYS A 122 -4.21 4.31 14.22
C LYS A 122 -5.00 5.58 13.92
N ILE A 123 -5.93 5.96 14.81
CA ILE A 123 -6.72 7.21 14.67
C ILE A 123 -5.79 8.42 14.81
N GLU A 124 -4.95 8.46 15.83
CA GLU A 124 -3.95 9.51 16.04
C GLU A 124 -3.01 9.66 14.84
N LEU A 125 -2.46 8.55 14.32
CA LEU A 125 -1.62 8.54 13.13
C LEU A 125 -2.38 9.03 11.89
N ALA A 126 -3.65 8.65 11.72
CA ALA A 126 -4.46 9.07 10.58
C ALA A 126 -4.81 10.57 10.65
N THR A 127 -5.05 11.11 11.84
CA THR A 127 -5.27 12.55 12.08
C THR A 127 -3.99 13.33 11.78
N ARG A 128 -2.86 12.89 12.32
CA ARG A 128 -1.56 13.53 12.07
C ARG A 128 -1.14 13.47 10.60
N ALA A 129 -1.40 12.35 9.91
CA ALA A 129 -1.16 12.23 8.47
C ALA A 129 -1.95 13.26 7.66
N ARG A 130 -3.18 13.57 8.08
CA ARG A 130 -4.01 14.61 7.47
C ARG A 130 -3.41 16.01 7.63
N GLU A 131 -2.94 16.35 8.84
CA GLU A 131 -2.29 17.63 9.11
C GLU A 131 -1.02 17.81 8.25
N LEU A 132 -0.25 16.74 8.08
CA LEU A 132 0.96 16.73 7.25
C LEU A 132 0.67 16.60 5.73
N GLY A 133 -0.58 16.46 5.31
CA GLY A 133 -0.95 16.25 3.90
C GLY A 133 -0.57 14.88 3.34
N ILE A 134 -0.20 13.92 4.18
CA ILE A 134 0.22 12.57 3.77
C ILE A 134 -0.99 11.69 3.49
N ARG A 135 -1.00 11.03 2.34
CA ARG A 135 -2.08 10.12 1.94
C ARG A 135 -2.01 8.79 2.71
N VAL A 136 -3.08 8.42 3.42
CA VAL A 136 -3.22 7.12 4.08
C VAL A 136 -3.97 6.14 3.20
N LEU A 137 -3.35 4.99 2.84
CA LEU A 137 -3.91 4.00 1.92
C LEU A 137 -5.03 3.15 2.55
N ASN A 138 -4.91 2.84 3.84
CA ASN A 138 -5.85 1.98 4.58
C ASN A 138 -6.66 2.74 5.64
N GLY A 139 -6.89 4.04 5.44
CA GLY A 139 -7.57 4.92 6.41
C GLY A 139 -9.09 5.10 6.22
N ARG A 140 -9.72 4.41 5.24
CA ARG A 140 -11.11 4.68 4.84
C ARG A 140 -12.12 4.69 6.02
N ASN A 141 -12.01 3.75 6.95
CA ASN A 141 -12.94 3.60 8.08
C ASN A 141 -12.45 4.23 9.39
N LEU A 142 -11.18 4.66 9.47
CA LEU A 142 -10.60 5.20 10.69
C LEU A 142 -11.11 6.62 10.97
N LEU A 143 -11.27 7.43 9.94
CA LEU A 143 -11.69 8.83 10.07
C LEU A 143 -13.20 9.00 10.23
N SER A 144 -14.00 8.05 9.74
CA SER A 144 -15.45 8.03 9.98
C SER A 144 -15.79 7.60 11.41
N SER A 145 -14.98 6.74 12.01
CA SER A 145 -15.15 6.34 13.41
C SER A 145 -14.67 7.40 14.40
N ALA A 146 -13.62 8.17 14.07
CA ALA A 146 -13.18 9.32 14.88
C ALA A 146 -14.29 10.38 15.02
N LYS A 147 -14.99 10.72 13.93
CA LYS A 147 -16.13 11.65 13.98
C LYS A 147 -17.31 11.13 14.82
N LYS A 148 -17.50 9.80 14.92
CA LYS A 148 -18.56 9.23 15.77
C LYS A 148 -18.19 9.21 17.25
N GLU A 149 -16.92 9.11 17.57
CA GLU A 149 -16.44 9.13 18.96
C GLU A 149 -16.46 10.55 19.55
N GLU A 150 -16.15 11.60 18.77
CA GLU A 150 -16.28 13.00 19.17
C GLU A 150 -17.75 13.45 19.42
N THR A 151 -18.72 12.79 18.79
CA THR A 151 -20.16 13.08 18.97
C THR A 151 -20.78 12.29 20.13
N GLN A 152 -20.06 11.38 20.77
CA GLN A 152 -20.52 10.53 21.87
C GLN A 152 -19.72 10.77 23.17
N GLU A 153 -19.31 12.02 23.46
CA GLU A 153 -18.95 12.34 24.83
C GLU A 153 -20.22 12.32 25.69
N PRO A 154 -20.26 11.54 26.76
CA PRO A 154 -21.44 11.42 27.59
C PRO A 154 -21.67 12.74 28.36
N LYS A 155 -22.80 13.37 28.09
CA LYS A 155 -23.41 14.33 28.99
C LYS A 155 -24.08 13.57 30.12
N ASP A 156 -23.36 13.06 31.09
CA ASP A 156 -23.94 12.45 32.30
C ASP A 156 -22.97 12.56 33.46
N ASP A 157 -22.90 13.77 34.06
CA ASP A 157 -22.38 13.95 35.41
C ASP A 157 -22.98 15.16 36.14
N ASP A 158 -24.28 15.42 35.96
CA ASP A 158 -24.97 16.46 36.77
C ASP A 158 -26.34 16.01 37.31
N LYS A 159 -26.41 14.78 37.87
CA LYS A 159 -27.64 14.37 38.60
C LYS A 159 -27.41 13.43 39.78
N LYS A 160 -26.54 13.83 40.71
CA LYS A 160 -26.40 13.10 41.99
C LYS A 160 -26.04 14.01 43.16
N THR A 161 -26.71 15.16 43.33
CA THR A 161 -26.54 15.97 44.57
C THR A 161 -27.83 16.63 45.05
N SER A 162 -29.04 16.12 44.75
CA SER A 162 -30.27 16.76 45.27
C SER A 162 -31.21 15.88 46.06
N ASP A 163 -30.93 14.58 46.33
CA ASP A 163 -31.87 13.71 47.05
C ASP A 163 -31.48 13.24 48.46
N SER A 164 -30.45 13.88 49.09
CA SER A 164 -30.05 13.53 50.47
C SER A 164 -30.58 14.44 51.58
N LYS A 165 -31.52 15.37 51.28
CA LYS A 165 -32.05 16.29 52.28
C LYS A 165 -33.55 16.18 52.58
N LYS A 166 -34.22 15.05 52.34
CA LYS A 166 -35.66 14.89 52.68
C LYS A 166 -36.00 13.57 53.37
N LYS A 167 -35.20 13.14 54.36
CA LYS A 167 -35.59 12.13 55.33
C LYS A 167 -34.97 12.39 56.70
N LYS A 168 -35.40 13.46 57.36
CA LYS A 168 -35.36 13.66 58.83
C LYS A 168 -36.33 14.78 59.17
N LYS A 169 -37.60 14.42 59.28
CA LYS A 169 -38.57 14.99 60.20
C LYS A 169 -39.69 13.96 60.37
#